data_141fc5005b2a99b39398dfa5c53fba33
#
_entry.id   141fc5005b2a99b39398dfa5c53fba33
#
_cell.length_a   1.000
_cell.length_b   1.000
_cell.length_c   1.000
_cell.angle_alpha   90.00
_cell.angle_beta   90.00
_cell.angle_gamma   90.00
#
_symmetry.space_group_name_H-M   'P 1'
#
loop_
_entity.id
_entity.type
_entity.pdbx_description
1 polymer ?
#
loop_
_entity_poly.entity_id
_entity_poly.type
_entity_poly.pdbx_seq_one_letter_code
_entity_poly.pdbx_strand_id
1 'polypeptide(L)'
;AFYPYPLGNIASITGHNSPYPGDTNYHYFFYNLKVQETCLSNFSPAEAIFITPSNVNELGNHTVRIYPNPVKDKVFVQSQTDLVSVEIFDISGKLCLKQTQNLNESAINTNSLSKGVYTIKVINDVGAFQSKLFKY
;
A
#
# COMPACT_ATOMS: atom_id res chain seq x y z
N ALA A 1 -29.79 14.97 -50.73
CA ALA A 1 -29.05 15.24 -49.48
C ALA A 1 -27.57 15.41 -49.84
N PHE A 2 -26.97 16.47 -49.33
CA PHE A 2 -25.57 16.79 -49.66
C PHE A 2 -24.69 16.50 -48.44
N TYR A 3 -23.61 15.73 -48.62
CA TYR A 3 -22.56 15.57 -47.63
C TYR A 3 -21.61 16.76 -47.66
N PRO A 4 -20.95 17.09 -46.53
CA PRO A 4 -21.06 16.49 -45.24
C PRO A 4 -22.24 16.95 -44.38
N TYR A 5 -22.78 16.06 -43.51
CA TYR A 5 -23.76 16.45 -42.50
C TYR A 5 -23.04 16.75 -41.21
N PRO A 6 -23.02 17.97 -40.74
CA PRO A 6 -22.43 18.28 -39.43
C PRO A 6 -23.35 17.80 -38.29
N LEU A 7 -22.78 17.17 -37.31
CA LEU A 7 -23.39 16.79 -36.03
C LEU A 7 -22.84 17.72 -34.95
N GLY A 8 -23.29 18.97 -34.94
CA GLY A 8 -22.69 19.99 -34.11
C GLY A 8 -21.22 20.25 -34.46
N ASN A 9 -20.38 20.47 -33.47
CA ASN A 9 -18.93 20.64 -33.61
C ASN A 9 -18.16 19.35 -33.37
N ILE A 10 -18.83 18.22 -33.16
CA ILE A 10 -18.23 16.98 -32.64
C ILE A 10 -17.86 16.05 -33.79
N ALA A 11 -18.69 15.91 -34.77
CA ALA A 11 -18.51 14.97 -35.85
C ALA A 11 -19.20 15.45 -37.13
N SER A 12 -18.85 14.88 -38.26
CA SER A 12 -19.56 15.04 -39.49
C SER A 12 -19.65 13.74 -40.26
N ILE A 13 -20.77 13.48 -40.88
CA ILE A 13 -20.91 12.35 -41.80
C ILE A 13 -20.45 12.81 -43.17
N THR A 14 -19.33 12.28 -43.64
CA THR A 14 -18.66 12.73 -44.88
C THR A 14 -19.07 11.97 -46.13
N GLY A 15 -19.78 10.85 -45.97
CA GLY A 15 -20.21 10.04 -47.10
C GLY A 15 -20.78 8.68 -46.68
N HIS A 16 -21.12 7.87 -47.64
CA HIS A 16 -21.56 6.49 -47.49
C HIS A 16 -20.84 5.58 -48.49
N ASN A 17 -20.69 4.31 -48.13
CA ASN A 17 -20.19 3.27 -49.04
C ASN A 17 -21.37 2.69 -49.83
N SER A 18 -21.73 3.29 -50.97
CA SER A 18 -22.70 2.70 -51.89
C SER A 18 -22.00 1.89 -52.99
N PRO A 19 -22.51 0.72 -53.34
CA PRO A 19 -21.98 -0.03 -54.47
C PRO A 19 -22.32 0.65 -55.85
N TYR A 20 -23.14 1.70 -55.80
CA TYR A 20 -23.51 2.47 -57.00
C TYR A 20 -22.86 3.85 -56.99
N PRO A 21 -21.86 4.11 -57.84
CA PRO A 21 -21.18 5.38 -57.91
C PRO A 21 -22.16 6.49 -58.35
N GLY A 22 -22.26 7.57 -57.60
CA GLY A 22 -23.09 8.72 -57.90
C GLY A 22 -24.44 8.80 -57.20
N ASP A 23 -24.84 7.82 -56.43
CA ASP A 23 -26.08 7.84 -55.68
C ASP A 23 -25.94 8.56 -54.33
N THR A 24 -26.33 9.83 -54.29
CA THR A 24 -26.25 10.70 -53.10
C THR A 24 -27.54 10.66 -52.26
N ASN A 25 -28.50 9.85 -52.61
CA ASN A 25 -29.83 9.86 -52.03
C ASN A 25 -30.12 8.71 -51.06
N TYR A 26 -29.19 7.79 -50.85
CA TYR A 26 -29.37 6.70 -49.92
C TYR A 26 -28.93 7.08 -48.51
N HIS A 27 -29.92 7.05 -47.59
CA HIS A 27 -29.70 7.15 -46.17
C HIS A 27 -29.79 5.73 -45.58
N TYR A 28 -28.67 5.08 -45.33
CA TYR A 28 -28.66 3.78 -44.69
C TYR A 28 -28.94 3.92 -43.18
N PHE A 29 -30.12 3.45 -42.78
CA PHE A 29 -30.53 2.95 -41.48
C PHE A 29 -30.11 3.66 -40.17
N PHE A 30 -29.64 4.88 -40.19
CA PHE A 30 -29.35 5.61 -38.95
C PHE A 30 -30.55 6.51 -38.61
N TYR A 31 -31.51 5.98 -37.86
CA TYR A 31 -32.57 6.75 -37.25
C TYR A 31 -32.17 7.20 -35.86
N ASN A 32 -32.32 8.47 -35.54
CA ASN A 32 -32.05 9.07 -34.24
C ASN A 32 -30.60 8.90 -33.75
N LEU A 33 -29.61 9.11 -34.59
CA LEU A 33 -28.22 9.16 -34.16
C LEU A 33 -28.03 10.31 -33.17
N LYS A 34 -27.81 9.97 -31.90
CA LYS A 34 -27.47 10.94 -30.86
C LYS A 34 -25.97 10.85 -30.63
N VAL A 35 -25.26 11.93 -30.91
CA VAL A 35 -23.84 12.07 -30.58
C VAL A 35 -23.77 12.94 -29.34
N GLN A 36 -23.19 12.40 -28.30
CA GLN A 36 -22.96 13.08 -27.03
C GLN A 36 -21.48 13.34 -26.86
N GLU A 37 -21.12 14.58 -26.63
CA GLU A 37 -19.79 14.90 -26.18
C GLU A 37 -19.53 14.20 -24.83
N THR A 38 -18.47 13.40 -24.74
CA THR A 38 -17.95 13.02 -23.45
C THR A 38 -17.32 14.26 -22.84
N CYS A 39 -17.86 14.78 -21.75
CA CYS A 39 -17.20 15.79 -20.96
C CYS A 39 -15.92 15.15 -20.40
N LEU A 40 -14.81 15.34 -21.08
CA LEU A 40 -13.50 15.09 -20.51
C LEU A 40 -13.22 16.26 -19.57
N SER A 41 -13.19 15.99 -18.27
CA SER A 41 -12.61 16.94 -17.31
C SER A 41 -11.17 17.20 -17.73
N ASN A 42 -10.73 18.44 -17.58
CA ASN A 42 -9.32 18.76 -17.76
C ASN A 42 -8.49 17.80 -16.89
N PHE A 43 -7.48 17.18 -17.48
CA PHE A 43 -6.51 16.40 -16.75
C PHE A 43 -5.79 17.34 -15.78
N SER A 44 -6.07 17.19 -14.50
CA SER A 44 -5.21 17.78 -13.48
C SER A 44 -4.03 16.82 -13.30
N PRO A 45 -2.80 17.26 -13.54
CA PRO A 45 -1.66 16.39 -13.31
C PRO A 45 -1.63 16.04 -11.81
N ALA A 46 -1.85 14.78 -11.49
CA ALA A 46 -1.59 14.26 -10.17
C ALA A 46 -0.09 13.97 -10.10
N GLU A 47 0.67 14.81 -9.43
CA GLU A 47 2.05 14.53 -9.12
C GLU A 47 2.07 13.44 -8.05
N ALA A 48 2.46 12.23 -8.42
CA ALA A 48 2.76 11.20 -7.46
C ALA A 48 4.11 11.55 -6.82
N ILE A 49 4.07 12.22 -5.68
CA ILE A 49 5.27 12.37 -4.86
C ILE A 49 5.55 10.99 -4.28
N PHE A 50 6.51 10.29 -4.85
CA PHE A 50 7.11 9.15 -4.17
C PHE A 50 7.88 9.72 -2.97
N ILE A 51 7.20 9.81 -1.84
CA ILE A 51 7.93 9.86 -0.58
C ILE A 51 8.60 8.50 -0.55
N THR A 52 9.90 8.47 -0.86
CA THR A 52 10.71 7.30 -0.49
C THR A 52 10.34 7.01 0.94
N PRO A 53 9.78 5.80 1.25
CA PRO A 53 9.52 5.47 2.63
C PRO A 53 10.81 5.82 3.34
N SER A 54 10.71 6.72 4.32
CA SER A 54 11.85 7.10 5.14
C SER A 54 12.53 5.80 5.39
N ASN A 55 13.74 5.64 4.90
CA ASN A 55 14.47 4.42 5.12
C ASN A 55 14.13 4.07 6.57
N VAL A 56 13.49 2.93 6.79
CA VAL A 56 13.76 2.23 8.02
C VAL A 56 15.28 2.15 7.91
N ASN A 57 15.96 3.11 8.50
CA ASN A 57 17.39 3.06 8.59
C ASN A 57 17.60 1.67 9.13
N GLU A 58 18.10 0.76 8.29
CA GLU A 58 18.82 -0.37 8.83
C GLU A 58 19.86 0.33 9.69
N LEU A 59 19.48 0.51 10.95
CA LEU A 59 20.24 1.25 11.94
C LEU A 59 21.59 0.61 11.90
N GLY A 60 22.55 1.31 11.34
CA GLY A 60 23.84 0.77 10.99
C GLY A 60 24.37 -0.06 12.13
N ASN A 61 24.64 -1.34 11.90
CA ASN A 61 25.32 -2.32 12.76
C ASN A 61 24.88 -2.43 14.24
N HIS A 62 23.81 -1.76 14.68
CA HIS A 62 23.29 -1.91 16.05
C HIS A 62 22.41 -3.14 16.11
N THR A 63 23.04 -4.29 16.32
CA THR A 63 22.38 -5.59 16.29
C THR A 63 21.54 -5.78 17.54
N VAL A 64 20.22 -5.75 17.38
CA VAL A 64 19.30 -6.29 18.38
C VAL A 64 19.15 -7.79 18.13
N ARG A 65 19.41 -8.59 19.15
CA ARG A 65 19.23 -10.04 19.11
C ARG A 65 18.05 -10.44 19.98
N ILE A 66 17.18 -11.29 19.46
CA ILE A 66 15.99 -11.79 20.13
C ILE A 66 16.05 -13.32 20.11
N TYR A 67 16.13 -13.92 21.28
CA TYR A 67 16.25 -15.38 21.40
C TYR A 67 15.67 -15.90 22.71
N PRO A 68 15.22 -17.19 22.76
CA PRO A 68 14.98 -18.05 21.62
C PRO A 68 13.74 -17.59 20.82
N ASN A 69 13.72 -17.88 19.54
CA ASN A 69 12.55 -17.70 18.69
C ASN A 69 12.44 -18.95 17.78
N PRO A 70 11.47 -19.84 17.99
CA PRO A 70 10.28 -19.74 18.87
C PRO A 70 10.58 -19.72 20.37
N VAL A 71 9.72 -19.02 21.13
CA VAL A 71 9.82 -18.87 22.59
C VAL A 71 8.84 -19.78 23.31
N LYS A 72 9.29 -20.33 24.48
CA LYS A 72 8.43 -21.07 25.40
C LYS A 72 8.05 -20.23 26.61
N ASP A 73 8.99 -19.95 27.47
CA ASP A 73 8.74 -19.31 28.76
C ASP A 73 9.29 -17.88 28.84
N LYS A 74 10.49 -17.67 28.32
CA LYS A 74 11.19 -16.39 28.38
C LYS A 74 11.88 -16.09 27.06
N VAL A 75 11.77 -14.85 26.60
CA VAL A 75 12.54 -14.32 25.48
C VAL A 75 13.58 -13.34 26.01
N PHE A 76 14.79 -13.45 25.49
CA PHE A 76 15.88 -12.53 25.77
C PHE A 76 16.03 -11.57 24.62
N VAL A 77 16.21 -10.32 24.97
CA VAL A 77 16.49 -9.23 24.03
C VAL A 77 17.83 -8.64 24.41
N GLN A 78 18.79 -8.71 23.52
CA GLN A 78 20.12 -8.15 23.68
C GLN A 78 20.34 -7.05 22.65
N SER A 79 20.86 -5.91 23.08
CA SER A 79 21.18 -4.76 22.25
C SER A 79 22.62 -4.30 22.55
N GLN A 80 23.25 -3.66 21.58
CA GLN A 80 24.55 -3.02 21.78
C GLN A 80 24.45 -1.70 22.57
N THR A 81 23.26 -1.10 22.60
CA THR A 81 22.95 0.11 23.35
C THR A 81 21.84 -0.17 24.36
N ASP A 82 21.64 0.71 25.30
CA ASP A 82 20.65 0.54 26.35
C ASP A 82 19.22 0.42 25.78
N LEU A 83 18.51 -0.58 26.29
CA LEU A 83 17.12 -0.82 25.96
C LEU A 83 16.25 0.18 26.74
N VAL A 84 15.47 0.97 26.03
CA VAL A 84 14.48 1.86 26.64
C VAL A 84 13.20 1.12 26.94
N SER A 85 12.68 0.36 25.97
CA SER A 85 11.50 -0.48 26.18
C SER A 85 11.43 -1.65 25.21
N VAL A 86 10.77 -2.72 25.66
CA VAL A 86 10.38 -3.85 24.83
C VAL A 86 8.87 -4.04 24.93
N GLU A 87 8.22 -4.11 23.80
CA GLU A 87 6.77 -4.20 23.66
C GLU A 87 6.41 -5.40 22.81
N ILE A 88 5.41 -6.20 23.21
CA ILE A 88 4.93 -7.35 22.46
C ILE A 88 3.46 -7.13 22.11
N PHE A 89 3.15 -7.23 20.84
CA PHE A 89 1.81 -7.03 20.28
C PHE A 89 1.30 -8.33 19.65
N ASP A 90 0.02 -8.57 19.74
CA ASP A 90 -0.64 -9.64 19.00
C ASP A 90 -0.83 -9.29 17.51
N ILE A 91 -1.40 -10.21 16.74
CA ILE A 91 -1.67 -10.02 15.30
C ILE A 91 -2.67 -8.91 15.00
N SER A 92 -3.49 -8.47 15.98
CA SER A 92 -4.42 -7.36 15.84
C SER A 92 -3.77 -6.00 16.14
N GLY A 93 -2.51 -6.01 16.59
CA GLY A 93 -1.80 -4.81 17.03
C GLY A 93 -2.10 -4.41 18.48
N LYS A 94 -2.78 -5.27 19.25
CA LYS A 94 -3.03 -5.03 20.67
C LYS A 94 -1.76 -5.28 21.47
N LEU A 95 -1.40 -4.34 22.33
CA LEU A 95 -0.28 -4.49 23.25
C LEU A 95 -0.59 -5.56 24.30
N CYS A 96 0.23 -6.61 24.33
CA CYS A 96 0.12 -7.72 25.28
C CYS A 96 1.07 -7.61 26.45
N LEU A 97 2.32 -7.20 26.21
CA LEU A 97 3.34 -7.02 27.22
C LEU A 97 4.16 -5.77 26.92
N LYS A 98 4.55 -5.08 27.98
CA LYS A 98 5.49 -3.96 27.93
C LYS A 98 6.44 -4.03 29.10
N GLN A 99 7.73 -3.89 28.82
CA GLN A 99 8.78 -3.81 29.83
C GLN A 99 9.68 -2.63 29.51
N THR A 100 9.91 -1.79 30.50
CA THR A 100 10.82 -0.65 30.42
C THR A 100 12.06 -0.97 31.22
N GLN A 101 13.23 -0.82 30.64
CA GLN A 101 14.52 -1.10 31.29
C GLN A 101 15.59 -0.19 30.69
N ASN A 102 16.62 0.08 31.49
CA ASN A 102 17.82 0.81 31.05
C ASN A 102 19.04 -0.14 31.12
N LEU A 103 18.93 -1.30 30.51
CA LEU A 103 20.00 -2.32 30.46
C LEU A 103 20.14 -2.83 29.03
N ASN A 104 21.34 -3.22 28.65
CA ASN A 104 21.66 -3.80 27.35
C ASN A 104 21.04 -5.17 27.09
N GLU A 105 20.52 -5.81 28.13
CA GLU A 105 19.86 -7.12 28.05
C GLU A 105 18.61 -7.14 28.92
N SER A 106 17.54 -7.72 28.36
CA SER A 106 16.25 -7.88 29.01
C SER A 106 15.73 -9.29 28.84
N ALA A 107 15.26 -9.90 29.95
CA ALA A 107 14.56 -11.18 29.93
C ALA A 107 13.06 -10.95 30.20
N ILE A 108 12.24 -11.26 29.22
CA ILE A 108 10.78 -11.03 29.26
C ILE A 108 10.09 -12.37 29.47
N ASN A 109 9.26 -12.45 30.50
CA ASN A 109 8.44 -13.62 30.76
C ASN A 109 7.22 -13.61 29.81
N THR A 110 7.09 -14.67 29.01
CA THR A 110 6.02 -14.81 28.02
C THR A 110 4.96 -15.83 28.42
N ASN A 111 4.93 -16.31 29.67
CA ASN A 111 3.98 -17.33 30.13
C ASN A 111 2.52 -16.87 30.09
N SER A 112 2.28 -15.57 30.17
CA SER A 112 0.95 -14.99 30.04
C SER A 112 0.43 -14.93 28.59
N LEU A 113 1.30 -15.18 27.61
CA LEU A 113 0.93 -15.18 26.19
C LEU A 113 0.44 -16.56 25.76
N SER A 114 -0.65 -16.60 25.03
CA SER A 114 -1.13 -17.79 24.35
C SER A 114 -0.18 -18.22 23.23
N LYS A 115 -0.29 -19.47 22.80
CA LYS A 115 0.45 -19.94 21.62
C LYS A 115 0.01 -19.14 20.38
N GLY A 116 0.97 -18.68 19.62
CA GLY A 116 0.66 -17.86 18.44
C GLY A 116 1.82 -17.04 17.92
N VAL A 117 1.50 -16.14 17.01
CA VAL A 117 2.45 -15.21 16.39
C VAL A 117 2.24 -13.82 16.98
N TYR A 118 3.34 -13.19 17.35
CA TYR A 118 3.38 -11.86 17.93
C TYR A 118 4.37 -10.98 17.19
N THR A 119 4.23 -9.67 17.34
CA THR A 119 5.24 -8.70 16.95
C THR A 119 5.94 -8.17 18.18
N ILE A 120 7.26 -8.35 18.26
CA ILE A 120 8.08 -7.74 19.30
C ILE A 120 8.71 -6.46 18.76
N LYS A 121 8.52 -5.36 19.48
CA LYS A 121 9.11 -4.06 19.20
C LYS A 121 10.08 -3.71 20.30
N VAL A 122 11.30 -3.45 19.92
CA VAL A 122 12.40 -3.07 20.81
C VAL A 122 12.76 -1.63 20.53
N ILE A 123 12.79 -0.81 21.55
CA ILE A 123 13.20 0.60 21.47
C ILE A 123 14.48 0.73 22.28
N ASN A 124 15.50 1.28 21.67
CA ASN A 124 16.78 1.64 22.30
C ASN A 124 17.10 3.11 22.00
N ASP A 125 18.24 3.61 22.49
CA ASP A 125 18.66 5.01 22.32
C ASP A 125 18.88 5.42 20.87
N VAL A 126 19.06 4.45 19.97
CA VAL A 126 19.33 4.68 18.55
C VAL A 126 18.06 4.66 17.71
N GLY A 127 17.02 3.91 18.14
CA GLY A 127 15.76 3.81 17.41
C GLY A 127 14.89 2.63 17.81
N ALA A 128 13.98 2.26 16.92
CA ALA A 128 13.04 1.18 17.13
C ALA A 128 13.28 0.03 16.16
N PHE A 129 13.32 -1.18 16.67
CA PHE A 129 13.47 -2.42 15.93
C PHE A 129 12.20 -3.29 16.09
N GLN A 130 11.77 -3.97 15.04
CA GLN A 130 10.62 -4.88 15.07
C GLN A 130 10.98 -6.24 14.49
N SER A 131 10.45 -7.31 15.11
CA SER A 131 10.59 -8.66 14.61
C SER A 131 9.36 -9.51 14.93
N LYS A 132 9.19 -10.62 14.22
CA LYS A 132 8.18 -11.63 14.56
C LYS A 132 8.67 -12.49 15.72
N LEU A 133 7.79 -12.82 16.65
CA LEU A 133 8.02 -13.71 17.77
C LEU A 133 7.00 -14.86 17.71
N PHE A 134 7.48 -16.08 17.70
CA PHE A 134 6.65 -17.28 17.69
C PHE A 134 6.59 -17.88 19.09
N LYS A 135 5.37 -18.02 19.64
CA LYS A 135 5.10 -18.63 20.96
C LYS A 135 4.51 -20.03 20.80
N TYR A 136 5.08 -21.02 21.42
CA TYR A 136 4.60 -22.41 21.37
C TYR A 136 4.30 -23.01 22.75
#